data_0f066a2024c902ae947dc3fb4d1f1696
#
_entry.id   0f066a2024c902ae947dc3fb4d1f1696
#
_cell.length_a   1.000
_cell.length_b   1.000
_cell.length_c   1.000
_cell.angle_alpha   90.00
_cell.angle_beta   90.00
_cell.angle_gamma   90.00
#
_symmetry.space_group_name_H-M   'P 1'
#
loop_
_entity.id
_entity.type
_entity.pdbx_description
1 polymer ?
#
loop_
_entity_poly.entity_id
_entity_poly.type
_entity_poly.pdbx_seq_one_letter_code
_entity_poly.pdbx_strand_id
1 'polypeptide(L)'
;MNELTLKGIPAAPGIVVGKAYIYGKEDLVVDKHPITEDQVPLEISRFEDALIQTRQEIIVLQKKISQEMGSEHGEIFDAHLLVLEDRMLIEEVISKVKKDKSSVDFVFSEVLKRYAGVFSRIEDEYLKERISDINDVGRRILRNLLGKKRKGLADLQERVIVIAHDLSPSDTAMMHKNKVIGFVTDIGGKTSHTAIMAKSLEIPAVVGLEFGTEKIKNEDTVIVDGSSGVVIVSPDPETLKKYEVREEKIRGLSENLVALKDLPAQTLDGKLVMLAANIEFPEEVPSVLLHGADGVGLYRTEF
;
A
#
# COMPACT_ATOMS: atom_id res chain seq x y z
N MET A 1 -25.40 -13.81 -4.76
CA MET A 1 -24.11 -14.39 -4.28
C MET A 1 -24.29 -14.64 -2.80
N ASN A 2 -23.69 -15.70 -2.25
CA ASN A 2 -23.78 -15.94 -0.81
C ASN A 2 -22.82 -15.01 -0.09
N GLU A 3 -23.24 -14.46 1.04
CA GLU A 3 -22.40 -13.70 1.95
C GLU A 3 -21.17 -14.51 2.37
N LEU A 4 -20.00 -13.89 2.33
CA LEU A 4 -18.74 -14.51 2.74
C LEU A 4 -18.09 -13.64 3.81
N THR A 5 -17.83 -14.22 4.99
CA THR A 5 -17.10 -13.57 6.07
C THR A 5 -15.66 -14.07 6.12
N LEU A 6 -14.72 -13.14 6.06
CA LEU A 6 -13.28 -13.37 6.17
C LEU A 6 -12.76 -12.72 7.46
N LYS A 7 -11.69 -13.29 8.00
CA LYS A 7 -11.04 -12.76 9.20
C LYS A 7 -9.57 -12.53 8.94
N GLY A 8 -9.11 -11.34 9.30
CA GLY A 8 -7.72 -10.93 9.29
C GLY A 8 -7.33 -10.29 10.63
N ILE A 9 -6.28 -9.52 10.59
CA ILE A 9 -5.73 -8.81 11.74
C ILE A 9 -6.29 -7.37 11.72
N PRO A 10 -6.89 -6.88 12.82
CA PRO A 10 -7.31 -5.49 12.93
C PRO A 10 -6.11 -4.56 12.86
N ALA A 11 -6.08 -3.66 11.87
CA ALA A 11 -4.97 -2.74 11.62
C ALA A 11 -5.30 -1.30 12.02
N ALA A 12 -6.41 -0.76 11.56
CA ALA A 12 -6.90 0.55 11.97
C ALA A 12 -8.41 0.50 12.26
N PRO A 13 -8.87 1.12 13.36
CA PRO A 13 -10.24 0.99 13.82
C PRO A 13 -11.21 1.72 12.90
N GLY A 14 -12.47 1.32 12.95
CA GLY A 14 -13.58 1.89 12.20
C GLY A 14 -14.33 0.84 11.40
N ILE A 15 -15.49 1.24 10.89
CA ILE A 15 -16.33 0.42 10.03
C ILE A 15 -16.58 1.22 8.76
N VAL A 16 -16.50 0.55 7.63
CA VAL A 16 -16.81 1.15 6.33
C VAL A 16 -17.50 0.14 5.43
N VAL A 17 -18.47 0.64 4.66
CA VAL A 17 -19.17 -0.10 3.63
C VAL A 17 -18.89 0.56 2.29
N GLY A 18 -18.49 -0.21 1.28
CA GLY A 18 -18.16 0.35 -0.03
C GLY A 18 -17.94 -0.70 -1.10
N LYS A 19 -17.56 -0.21 -2.28
CA LYS A 19 -17.19 -1.05 -3.42
C LYS A 19 -15.73 -1.45 -3.34
N ALA A 20 -15.46 -2.72 -3.60
CA ALA A 20 -14.09 -3.25 -3.67
C ALA A 20 -13.39 -2.79 -4.95
N TYR A 21 -12.15 -2.38 -4.81
CA TYR A 21 -11.22 -2.12 -5.89
C TYR A 21 -9.98 -2.98 -5.69
N ILE A 22 -9.78 -3.98 -6.57
CA ILE A 22 -8.61 -4.85 -6.50
C ILE A 22 -7.41 -4.12 -7.06
N TYR A 23 -6.43 -3.88 -6.20
CA TYR A 23 -5.21 -3.17 -6.54
C TYR A 23 -4.02 -4.11 -6.64
N GLY A 24 -3.15 -3.87 -7.61
CA GLY A 24 -1.91 -4.63 -7.77
C GLY A 24 -2.07 -6.02 -8.42
N LYS A 25 -3.29 -6.45 -8.73
CA LYS A 25 -3.56 -7.68 -9.49
C LYS A 25 -3.47 -7.45 -11.01
N GLU A 26 -2.58 -6.55 -11.45
CA GLU A 26 -2.20 -6.57 -12.85
C GLU A 26 -1.35 -7.82 -13.05
N ASP A 27 -1.95 -8.86 -13.62
CA ASP A 27 -1.19 -9.94 -14.23
C ASP A 27 -0.38 -9.32 -15.37
N LEU A 28 0.87 -8.97 -15.05
CA LEU A 28 1.85 -8.62 -16.07
C LEU A 28 2.23 -9.93 -16.78
N VAL A 29 1.23 -10.52 -17.44
CA VAL A 29 1.45 -11.68 -18.28
C VAL A 29 2.33 -11.22 -19.43
N VAL A 30 3.50 -11.78 -19.49
CA VAL A 30 4.47 -11.52 -20.55
C VAL A 30 4.61 -12.81 -21.35
N ASP A 31 4.14 -12.76 -22.59
CA ASP A 31 4.29 -13.88 -23.49
C ASP A 31 5.70 -13.89 -24.09
N LYS A 32 6.20 -15.09 -24.34
CA LYS A 32 7.51 -15.26 -24.99
C LYS A 32 7.40 -14.94 -26.47
N HIS A 33 8.06 -13.86 -26.87
CA HIS A 33 8.17 -13.50 -28.29
C HIS A 33 9.60 -13.69 -28.75
N PRO A 34 9.85 -14.58 -29.75
CA PRO A 34 11.17 -14.68 -30.37
C PRO A 34 11.49 -13.43 -31.18
N ILE A 35 12.75 -13.01 -31.16
CA ILE A 35 13.25 -11.85 -31.90
C ILE A 35 14.38 -12.29 -32.86
N THR A 36 14.57 -11.52 -33.90
CA THR A 36 15.66 -11.72 -34.85
C THR A 36 16.94 -11.01 -34.37
N GLU A 37 18.12 -11.31 -34.97
CA GLU A 37 19.40 -10.72 -34.58
C GLU A 37 19.40 -9.20 -34.73
N ASP A 38 18.79 -8.70 -35.78
CA ASP A 38 18.66 -7.28 -36.09
C ASP A 38 17.74 -6.51 -35.15
N GLN A 39 16.85 -7.21 -34.44
CA GLN A 39 15.96 -6.63 -33.42
C GLN A 39 16.63 -6.51 -32.04
N VAL A 40 17.72 -7.24 -31.78
CA VAL A 40 18.40 -7.24 -30.46
C VAL A 40 18.79 -5.83 -30.01
N PRO A 41 19.37 -4.95 -30.84
CA PRO A 41 19.70 -3.59 -30.41
C PRO A 41 18.47 -2.77 -29.99
N LEU A 42 17.35 -2.97 -30.69
CA LEU A 42 16.09 -2.29 -30.40
C LEU A 42 15.53 -2.73 -29.02
N GLU A 43 15.55 -4.03 -28.75
CA GLU A 43 15.11 -4.57 -27.46
C GLU A 43 15.97 -4.08 -26.29
N ILE A 44 17.29 -3.96 -26.49
CA ILE A 44 18.20 -3.39 -25.50
C ILE A 44 17.87 -1.92 -25.26
N SER A 45 17.64 -1.13 -26.30
CA SER A 45 17.24 0.28 -26.18
C SER A 45 15.92 0.43 -25.44
N ARG A 46 14.91 -0.42 -25.73
CA ARG A 46 13.64 -0.46 -24.98
C ARG A 46 13.85 -0.70 -23.50
N PHE A 47 14.81 -1.55 -23.13
CA PHE A 47 15.13 -1.83 -21.72
C PHE A 47 15.78 -0.62 -21.06
N GLU A 48 16.75 0.00 -21.71
CA GLU A 48 17.42 1.21 -21.22
C GLU A 48 16.42 2.37 -21.04
N ASP A 49 15.52 2.57 -22.00
CA ASP A 49 14.45 3.56 -21.91
C ASP A 49 13.51 3.28 -20.72
N ALA A 50 13.14 2.02 -20.49
CA ALA A 50 12.32 1.62 -19.36
C ALA A 50 13.00 1.86 -18.00
N LEU A 51 14.33 1.64 -17.92
CA LEU A 51 15.11 1.95 -16.72
C LEU A 51 15.14 3.46 -16.46
N ILE A 52 15.37 4.28 -17.49
CA ILE A 52 15.39 5.74 -17.39
C ILE A 52 14.01 6.26 -16.94
N GLN A 53 12.93 5.77 -17.54
CA GLN A 53 11.57 6.15 -17.18
C GLN A 53 11.25 5.77 -15.75
N THR A 54 11.59 4.55 -15.34
CA THR A 54 11.37 4.08 -13.95
C THR A 54 12.14 4.93 -12.95
N ARG A 55 13.37 5.31 -13.28
CA ARG A 55 14.17 6.21 -12.44
C ARG A 55 13.51 7.56 -12.24
N GLN A 56 12.99 8.14 -13.31
CA GLN A 56 12.27 9.43 -13.25
C GLN A 56 11.01 9.34 -12.38
N GLU A 57 10.24 8.27 -12.51
CA GLU A 57 9.06 8.01 -11.70
C GLU A 57 9.41 7.92 -10.21
N ILE A 58 10.47 7.17 -9.87
CA ILE A 58 10.92 7.01 -8.47
C ILE A 58 11.40 8.36 -7.90
N ILE A 59 12.17 9.15 -8.65
CA ILE A 59 12.64 10.46 -8.19
C ILE A 59 11.47 11.43 -7.95
N VAL A 60 10.48 11.45 -8.82
CA VAL A 60 9.27 12.27 -8.64
C VAL A 60 8.52 11.86 -7.39
N LEU A 61 8.37 10.56 -7.17
CA LEU A 61 7.70 9.99 -6.01
C LEU A 61 8.47 10.30 -4.71
N GLN A 62 9.78 10.10 -4.71
CA GLN A 62 10.66 10.44 -3.59
C GLN A 62 10.49 11.91 -3.17
N LYS A 63 10.54 12.83 -4.14
CA LYS A 63 10.36 14.27 -3.86
C LYS A 63 8.99 14.57 -3.26
N LYS A 64 7.93 13.98 -3.82
CA LYS A 64 6.57 14.18 -3.33
C LYS A 64 6.43 13.69 -1.88
N ILE A 65 6.90 12.49 -1.59
CA ILE A 65 6.82 11.87 -0.26
C ILE A 65 7.67 12.64 0.75
N SER A 66 8.90 13.03 0.38
CA SER A 66 9.74 13.86 1.25
C SER A 66 9.11 15.21 1.58
N GLN A 67 8.32 15.78 0.69
CA GLN A 67 7.61 17.04 0.92
C GLN A 67 6.34 16.88 1.78
N GLU A 68 5.61 15.78 1.60
CA GLU A 68 4.33 15.54 2.27
C GLU A 68 4.50 14.86 3.64
N MET A 69 5.52 14.01 3.81
CA MET A 69 5.68 13.11 4.96
C MET A 69 7.04 13.22 5.65
N GLY A 70 7.95 14.05 5.15
CA GLY A 70 9.30 14.20 5.71
C GLY A 70 10.38 13.44 4.93
N SER A 71 11.65 13.86 5.14
CA SER A 71 12.80 13.34 4.40
C SER A 71 13.11 11.87 4.69
N GLU A 72 12.83 11.41 5.90
CA GLU A 72 13.09 10.02 6.32
C GLU A 72 12.29 9.01 5.51
N HIS A 73 11.03 9.35 5.16
CA HIS A 73 10.20 8.50 4.29
C HIS A 73 10.66 8.50 2.83
N GLY A 74 11.43 9.52 2.43
CA GLY A 74 12.06 9.56 1.11
C GLY A 74 13.26 8.61 0.96
N GLU A 75 13.93 8.24 2.05
CA GLU A 75 15.14 7.40 2.02
C GLU A 75 14.89 5.97 1.51
N ILE A 76 13.69 5.44 1.66
CA ILE A 76 13.33 4.12 1.12
C ILE A 76 13.51 4.06 -0.41
N PHE A 77 13.33 5.21 -1.09
CA PHE A 77 13.51 5.29 -2.54
C PHE A 77 14.98 5.27 -2.98
N ASP A 78 15.92 5.56 -2.08
CA ASP A 78 17.36 5.41 -2.38
C ASP A 78 17.69 3.93 -2.60
N ALA A 79 17.09 3.03 -1.81
CA ALA A 79 17.21 1.58 -2.05
C ALA A 79 16.62 1.17 -3.41
N HIS A 80 15.48 1.75 -3.81
CA HIS A 80 14.87 1.51 -5.12
C HIS A 80 15.76 1.99 -6.28
N LEU A 81 16.43 3.15 -6.12
CA LEU A 81 17.38 3.65 -7.12
C LEU A 81 18.62 2.76 -7.24
N LEU A 82 19.11 2.20 -6.13
CA LEU A 82 20.22 1.25 -6.15
C LEU A 82 19.87 -0.04 -6.91
N VAL A 83 18.63 -0.53 -6.81
CA VAL A 83 18.17 -1.70 -7.59
C VAL A 83 18.21 -1.39 -9.10
N LEU A 84 17.82 -0.17 -9.51
CA LEU A 84 17.87 0.26 -10.92
C LEU A 84 19.29 0.38 -11.47
N GLU A 85 20.27 0.63 -10.60
CA GLU A 85 21.69 0.81 -10.96
C GLU A 85 22.49 -0.50 -10.82
N ASP A 86 21.83 -1.61 -10.47
CA ASP A 86 22.50 -2.91 -10.33
C ASP A 86 23.00 -3.41 -11.68
N ARG A 87 24.32 -3.28 -11.85
CA ARG A 87 25.00 -3.70 -13.09
C ARG A 87 24.86 -5.19 -13.37
N MET A 88 24.85 -6.03 -12.35
CA MET A 88 24.73 -7.48 -12.53
C MET A 88 23.37 -7.84 -13.11
N LEU A 89 22.29 -7.22 -12.59
CA LEU A 89 20.95 -7.40 -13.11
C LEU A 89 20.86 -6.94 -14.58
N ILE A 90 21.37 -5.74 -14.87
CA ILE A 90 21.31 -5.13 -16.22
C ILE A 90 22.09 -5.98 -17.22
N GLU A 91 23.34 -6.32 -16.90
CA GLU A 91 24.22 -7.10 -17.77
C GLU A 91 23.67 -8.51 -18.02
N GLU A 92 23.05 -9.12 -17.00
CA GLU A 92 22.41 -10.42 -17.16
C GLU A 92 21.23 -10.36 -18.12
N VAL A 93 20.35 -9.36 -17.99
CA VAL A 93 19.20 -9.19 -18.88
C VAL A 93 19.69 -9.01 -20.32
N ILE A 94 20.63 -8.09 -20.55
CA ILE A 94 21.21 -7.83 -21.88
C ILE A 94 21.87 -9.09 -22.48
N SER A 95 22.64 -9.82 -21.67
CA SER A 95 23.29 -11.06 -22.11
C SER A 95 22.26 -12.13 -22.51
N LYS A 96 21.19 -12.28 -21.74
CA LYS A 96 20.12 -13.25 -22.03
C LYS A 96 19.32 -12.86 -23.28
N VAL A 97 18.99 -11.57 -23.47
CA VAL A 97 18.32 -11.11 -24.70
C VAL A 97 19.15 -11.48 -25.93
N LYS A 98 20.47 -11.22 -25.89
CA LYS A 98 21.41 -11.58 -26.96
C LYS A 98 21.49 -13.09 -27.22
N LYS A 99 21.50 -13.89 -26.14
CA LYS A 99 21.66 -15.35 -26.20
C LYS A 99 20.37 -16.06 -26.60
N ASP A 100 19.27 -15.74 -25.94
CA ASP A 100 18.02 -16.49 -26.03
C ASP A 100 17.12 -15.97 -27.17
N LYS A 101 17.50 -14.84 -27.81
CA LYS A 101 16.72 -14.21 -28.91
C LYS A 101 15.24 -14.11 -28.56
N SER A 102 14.95 -13.58 -27.38
CA SER A 102 13.60 -13.36 -26.89
C SER A 102 13.41 -11.92 -26.48
N SER A 103 12.18 -11.42 -26.55
CA SER A 103 11.81 -10.05 -26.18
C SER A 103 12.30 -9.71 -24.77
N VAL A 104 12.71 -8.47 -24.57
CA VAL A 104 13.32 -8.05 -23.30
C VAL A 104 12.35 -8.09 -22.14
N ASP A 105 11.08 -7.83 -22.34
CA ASP A 105 10.03 -7.95 -21.34
C ASP A 105 9.91 -9.38 -20.80
N PHE A 106 9.92 -10.39 -21.68
CA PHE A 106 9.93 -11.79 -21.28
C PHE A 106 11.20 -12.16 -20.50
N VAL A 107 12.38 -11.82 -21.06
CA VAL A 107 13.66 -12.11 -20.43
C VAL A 107 13.75 -11.46 -19.05
N PHE A 108 13.35 -10.20 -18.93
CA PHE A 108 13.35 -9.47 -17.66
C PHE A 108 12.41 -10.10 -16.63
N SER A 109 11.20 -10.48 -17.06
CA SER A 109 10.24 -11.18 -16.20
C SER A 109 10.82 -12.47 -15.60
N GLU A 110 11.51 -13.28 -16.42
CA GLU A 110 12.13 -14.54 -15.99
C GLU A 110 13.33 -14.30 -15.03
N VAL A 111 14.13 -13.25 -15.31
CA VAL A 111 15.23 -12.87 -14.41
C VAL A 111 14.67 -12.41 -13.06
N LEU A 112 13.64 -11.56 -13.06
CA LEU A 112 13.00 -11.06 -11.84
C LEU A 112 12.40 -12.20 -11.00
N LYS A 113 11.66 -13.13 -11.62
CA LYS A 113 11.12 -14.31 -10.94
C LYS A 113 12.20 -15.15 -10.28
N ARG A 114 13.34 -15.32 -10.96
CA ARG A 114 14.47 -16.08 -10.42
C ARG A 114 15.08 -15.37 -9.22
N TYR A 115 15.30 -14.05 -9.30
CA TYR A 115 15.80 -13.26 -8.18
C TYR A 115 14.85 -13.37 -6.98
N ALA A 116 13.55 -13.15 -7.19
CA ALA A 116 12.54 -13.31 -6.13
C ALA A 116 12.58 -14.72 -5.52
N GLY A 117 12.72 -15.76 -6.35
CA GLY A 117 12.76 -17.16 -5.89
C GLY A 117 14.04 -17.54 -5.12
N VAL A 118 15.17 -16.91 -5.40
CA VAL A 118 16.42 -17.14 -4.64
C VAL A 118 16.29 -16.54 -3.25
N PHE A 119 15.79 -15.32 -3.17
CA PHE A 119 15.67 -14.60 -1.92
C PHE A 119 14.50 -15.08 -1.03
N SER A 120 13.42 -15.64 -1.60
CA SER A 120 12.27 -16.15 -0.83
C SER A 120 12.63 -17.34 0.10
N ARG A 121 13.80 -17.94 -0.09
CA ARG A 121 14.33 -19.03 0.75
C ARG A 121 15.15 -18.57 1.95
N ILE A 122 15.35 -17.25 2.08
CA ILE A 122 16.15 -16.65 3.15
C ILE A 122 15.19 -16.24 4.28
N GLU A 123 15.46 -16.69 5.49
CA GLU A 123 14.62 -16.42 6.68
C GLU A 123 14.90 -15.05 7.34
N ASP A 124 15.90 -14.32 6.88
CA ASP A 124 16.29 -13.00 7.42
C ASP A 124 15.26 -11.91 7.05
N GLU A 125 14.72 -11.22 8.05
CA GLU A 125 13.71 -10.17 7.88
C GLU A 125 14.22 -8.98 7.07
N TYR A 126 15.46 -8.55 7.28
CA TYR A 126 16.07 -7.46 6.52
C TYR A 126 16.17 -7.79 5.02
N LEU A 127 16.47 -9.04 4.69
CA LEU A 127 16.52 -9.47 3.29
C LEU A 127 15.11 -9.63 2.69
N LYS A 128 14.09 -9.94 3.50
CA LYS A 128 12.68 -9.96 3.03
C LYS A 128 12.20 -8.56 2.62
N GLU A 129 12.56 -7.52 3.36
CA GLU A 129 12.23 -6.14 2.98
C GLU A 129 12.89 -5.76 1.64
N ARG A 130 14.16 -6.14 1.44
CA ARG A 130 14.86 -5.93 0.17
C ARG A 130 14.20 -6.65 -1.01
N ILE A 131 13.58 -7.80 -0.79
CA ILE A 131 12.82 -8.52 -1.82
C ILE A 131 11.60 -7.71 -2.25
N SER A 132 10.92 -7.09 -1.30
CA SER A 132 9.77 -6.22 -1.59
C SER A 132 10.19 -5.07 -2.52
N ASP A 133 11.31 -4.42 -2.22
CA ASP A 133 11.85 -3.33 -3.03
C ASP A 133 12.22 -3.77 -4.44
N ILE A 134 12.93 -4.90 -4.56
CA ILE A 134 13.29 -5.49 -5.87
C ILE A 134 12.04 -5.81 -6.69
N ASN A 135 11.00 -6.36 -6.05
CA ASN A 135 9.74 -6.68 -6.72
C ASN A 135 8.98 -5.42 -7.14
N ASP A 136 8.94 -4.36 -6.31
CA ASP A 136 8.28 -3.10 -6.66
C ASP A 136 8.97 -2.43 -7.85
N VAL A 137 10.29 -2.29 -7.78
CA VAL A 137 11.10 -1.73 -8.88
C VAL A 137 10.98 -2.58 -10.14
N GLY A 138 11.09 -3.90 -10.02
CA GLY A 138 10.97 -4.83 -11.14
C GLY A 138 9.60 -4.76 -11.82
N ARG A 139 8.52 -4.67 -11.06
CA ARG A 139 7.17 -4.48 -11.62
C ARG A 139 7.02 -3.13 -12.32
N ARG A 140 7.69 -2.07 -11.85
CA ARG A 140 7.69 -0.76 -12.52
C ARG A 140 8.40 -0.82 -13.87
N ILE A 141 9.61 -1.41 -13.90
CA ILE A 141 10.36 -1.62 -15.14
C ILE A 141 9.52 -2.43 -16.14
N LEU A 142 8.92 -3.52 -15.68
CA LEU A 142 8.12 -4.39 -16.55
C LEU A 142 6.89 -3.67 -17.11
N ARG A 143 6.22 -2.83 -16.33
CA ARG A 143 5.13 -1.98 -16.81
C ARG A 143 5.58 -0.99 -17.89
N ASN A 144 6.70 -0.33 -17.66
CA ASN A 144 7.26 0.61 -18.63
C ASN A 144 7.64 -0.11 -19.93
N LEU A 145 8.24 -1.32 -19.85
CA LEU A 145 8.50 -2.17 -21.02
C LEU A 145 7.23 -2.53 -21.81
N LEU A 146 6.14 -2.79 -21.09
CA LEU A 146 4.85 -3.17 -21.68
C LEU A 146 4.01 -1.94 -22.13
N GLY A 147 4.49 -0.71 -21.92
CA GLY A 147 3.74 0.50 -22.21
C GLY A 147 2.43 0.64 -21.41
N LYS A 148 2.29 -0.10 -20.30
CA LYS A 148 1.10 -0.05 -19.46
C LYS A 148 1.20 1.11 -18.47
N LYS A 149 0.23 2.02 -18.51
CA LYS A 149 0.11 3.07 -17.48
C LYS A 149 -0.46 2.46 -16.21
N ARG A 150 0.17 2.75 -15.06
CA ARG A 150 -0.37 2.38 -13.76
C ARG A 150 -1.62 3.22 -13.52
N LYS A 151 -2.78 2.58 -13.28
CA LYS A 151 -3.85 3.24 -12.56
C LYS A 151 -3.44 3.28 -11.10
N GLY A 152 -2.87 4.40 -10.68
CA GLY A 152 -2.46 4.61 -9.30
C GLY A 152 -3.67 4.78 -8.38
N LEU A 153 -3.47 4.59 -7.07
CA LEU A 153 -4.49 4.93 -6.07
C LEU A 153 -4.81 6.44 -6.07
N ALA A 154 -3.90 7.26 -6.62
CA ALA A 154 -4.13 8.69 -6.85
C ALA A 154 -5.16 8.97 -7.97
N ASP A 155 -5.34 8.05 -8.93
CA ASP A 155 -6.20 8.25 -10.10
C ASP A 155 -7.65 7.79 -9.86
N LEU A 156 -7.96 7.31 -8.67
CA LEU A 156 -9.31 6.86 -8.30
C LEU A 156 -10.32 8.00 -8.44
N GLN A 157 -11.40 7.77 -9.15
CA GLN A 157 -12.48 8.74 -9.34
C GLN A 157 -13.57 8.59 -8.29
N GLU A 158 -13.81 7.38 -7.81
CA GLU A 158 -14.85 7.02 -6.87
C GLU A 158 -14.29 6.66 -5.49
N ARG A 159 -15.18 6.62 -4.50
CA ARG A 159 -14.84 6.16 -3.14
C ARG A 159 -14.87 4.65 -3.11
N VAL A 160 -13.74 4.02 -2.81
CA VAL A 160 -13.59 2.56 -2.86
C VAL A 160 -12.89 2.02 -1.62
N ILE A 161 -13.10 0.74 -1.38
CA ILE A 161 -12.32 -0.08 -0.46
C ILE A 161 -11.23 -0.77 -1.29
N VAL A 162 -9.97 -0.46 -1.01
CA VAL A 162 -8.83 -1.06 -1.71
C VAL A 162 -8.55 -2.45 -1.16
N ILE A 163 -8.50 -3.43 -2.04
CA ILE A 163 -8.13 -4.82 -1.73
C ILE A 163 -6.82 -5.09 -2.47
N ALA A 164 -5.77 -5.43 -1.75
CA ALA A 164 -4.46 -5.69 -2.32
C ALA A 164 -3.81 -6.93 -1.70
N HIS A 165 -2.87 -7.54 -2.41
CA HIS A 165 -2.04 -8.57 -1.80
C HIS A 165 -1.14 -7.96 -0.74
N ASP A 166 -0.49 -6.84 -1.10
CA ASP A 166 0.32 -5.98 -0.24
C ASP A 166 0.24 -4.54 -0.74
N LEU A 167 0.56 -3.59 0.12
CA LEU A 167 0.64 -2.16 -0.21
C LEU A 167 2.03 -1.65 0.15
N SER A 168 2.77 -1.25 -0.88
CA SER A 168 4.07 -0.64 -0.68
C SER A 168 3.93 0.75 -0.02
N PRO A 169 5.00 1.27 0.59
CA PRO A 169 5.04 2.65 1.07
C PRO A 169 4.63 3.68 0.02
N SER A 170 5.05 3.45 -1.22
CA SER A 170 4.66 4.27 -2.37
C SER A 170 3.17 4.25 -2.67
N ASP A 171 2.52 3.11 -2.46
CA ASP A 171 1.09 2.96 -2.70
C ASP A 171 0.29 3.68 -1.63
N THR A 172 0.67 3.50 -0.37
CA THR A 172 0.01 4.14 0.78
C THR A 172 0.17 5.65 0.78
N ALA A 173 1.34 6.16 0.40
CA ALA A 173 1.58 7.60 0.29
C ALA A 173 0.79 8.29 -0.84
N MET A 174 0.35 7.54 -1.85
CA MET A 174 -0.51 8.06 -2.92
C MET A 174 -2.00 7.96 -2.61
N MET A 175 -2.38 7.42 -1.45
CA MET A 175 -3.78 7.30 -1.07
C MET A 175 -4.38 8.65 -0.69
N HIS A 176 -5.49 8.99 -1.31
CA HIS A 176 -6.30 10.12 -0.89
C HIS A 176 -7.43 9.64 0.03
N LYS A 177 -7.45 10.09 1.29
CA LYS A 177 -8.53 9.78 2.27
C LYS A 177 -9.95 9.98 1.72
N ASN A 178 -10.13 10.90 0.78
CA ASN A 178 -11.43 11.18 0.18
C ASN A 178 -11.87 10.10 -0.81
N LYS A 179 -10.96 9.25 -1.29
CA LYS A 179 -11.19 8.23 -2.31
C LYS A 179 -11.01 6.81 -1.77
N VAL A 180 -9.98 6.58 -0.97
CA VAL A 180 -9.78 5.31 -0.27
C VAL A 180 -10.45 5.40 1.09
N ILE A 181 -11.61 4.73 1.24
CA ILE A 181 -12.41 4.77 2.46
C ILE A 181 -12.13 3.62 3.41
N GLY A 182 -11.41 2.62 2.95
CA GLY A 182 -10.95 1.46 3.71
C GLY A 182 -9.98 0.66 2.88
N PHE A 183 -9.18 -0.18 3.51
CA PHE A 183 -8.39 -1.13 2.76
C PHE A 183 -8.18 -2.47 3.48
N VAL A 184 -7.84 -3.47 2.69
CA VAL A 184 -7.61 -4.84 3.13
C VAL A 184 -6.39 -5.38 2.40
N THR A 185 -5.49 -6.06 3.13
CA THR A 185 -4.35 -6.74 2.51
C THR A 185 -4.31 -8.22 2.87
N ASP A 186 -3.80 -9.04 1.92
CA ASP A 186 -3.64 -10.48 2.15
C ASP A 186 -2.51 -10.76 3.12
N ILE A 187 -1.42 -9.99 3.05
CA ILE A 187 -0.29 -10.07 3.95
C ILE A 187 -0.21 -8.85 4.86
N GLY A 188 0.62 -8.95 5.89
CA GLY A 188 0.87 -7.88 6.84
C GLY A 188 0.48 -8.27 8.27
N GLY A 189 1.04 -7.56 9.24
CA GLY A 189 0.78 -7.70 10.66
C GLY A 189 0.41 -6.35 11.30
N LYS A 190 0.18 -6.35 12.62
CA LYS A 190 -0.17 -5.12 13.36
C LYS A 190 0.89 -4.02 13.29
N THR A 191 2.13 -4.41 13.09
CA THR A 191 3.32 -3.54 12.99
C THR A 191 3.80 -3.36 11.55
N SER A 192 3.07 -3.89 10.56
CA SER A 192 3.42 -3.67 9.16
C SER A 192 3.28 -2.20 8.80
N HIS A 193 4.10 -1.73 7.85
CA HIS A 193 4.01 -0.36 7.30
C HIS A 193 2.58 0.00 6.91
N THR A 194 1.88 -0.93 6.27
CA THR A 194 0.48 -0.78 5.85
C THR A 194 -0.46 -0.51 7.03
N ALA A 195 -0.28 -1.24 8.16
CA ALA A 195 -1.09 -1.06 9.36
C ALA A 195 -0.82 0.29 10.04
N ILE A 196 0.44 0.70 10.07
CA ILE A 196 0.87 1.99 10.61
C ILE A 196 0.26 3.14 9.81
N MET A 197 0.40 3.09 8.48
CA MET A 197 -0.17 4.10 7.59
C MET A 197 -1.70 4.16 7.67
N ALA A 198 -2.38 3.02 7.85
CA ALA A 198 -3.83 3.00 8.06
C ALA A 198 -4.25 3.82 9.27
N LYS A 199 -3.54 3.65 10.38
CA LYS A 199 -3.79 4.39 11.63
C LYS A 199 -3.52 5.89 11.43
N SER A 200 -2.38 6.26 10.86
CA SER A 200 -2.02 7.66 10.60
C SER A 200 -3.00 8.33 9.64
N LEU A 201 -3.48 7.61 8.64
CA LEU A 201 -4.50 8.10 7.72
C LEU A 201 -5.93 8.02 8.29
N GLU A 202 -6.13 7.39 9.45
CA GLU A 202 -7.45 7.15 10.07
C GLU A 202 -8.43 6.43 9.11
N ILE A 203 -7.91 5.51 8.30
CA ILE A 203 -8.69 4.73 7.34
C ILE A 203 -8.90 3.32 7.91
N PRO A 204 -10.17 2.85 8.07
CA PRO A 204 -10.45 1.49 8.55
C PRO A 204 -9.70 0.44 7.73
N ALA A 205 -8.97 -0.46 8.40
CA ALA A 205 -8.12 -1.42 7.71
C ALA A 205 -8.04 -2.78 8.40
N VAL A 206 -7.96 -3.82 7.57
CA VAL A 206 -7.71 -5.21 7.98
C VAL A 206 -6.53 -5.74 7.15
N VAL A 207 -5.54 -6.31 7.82
CA VAL A 207 -4.36 -6.91 7.16
C VAL A 207 -4.28 -8.41 7.46
N GLY A 208 -3.45 -9.14 6.70
CA GLY A 208 -3.28 -10.57 6.93
C GLY A 208 -4.53 -11.40 6.64
N LEU A 209 -5.29 -11.05 5.61
CA LEU A 209 -6.51 -11.77 5.22
C LEU A 209 -6.21 -13.08 4.44
N GLU A 210 -4.96 -13.25 4.00
CA GLU A 210 -4.40 -14.39 3.26
C GLU A 210 -4.95 -14.57 1.84
N PHE A 211 -6.27 -14.49 1.64
CA PHE A 211 -6.93 -14.80 0.36
C PHE A 211 -7.94 -13.72 -0.07
N GLY A 212 -7.80 -12.50 0.39
CA GLY A 212 -8.73 -11.40 0.07
C GLY A 212 -8.79 -11.12 -1.42
N THR A 213 -7.62 -11.01 -2.06
CA THR A 213 -7.51 -10.74 -3.52
C THR A 213 -8.02 -11.89 -4.40
N GLU A 214 -8.14 -13.10 -3.87
CA GLU A 214 -8.71 -14.25 -4.59
C GLU A 214 -10.22 -14.34 -4.43
N LYS A 215 -10.73 -14.01 -3.24
CA LYS A 215 -12.13 -14.18 -2.85
C LYS A 215 -13.00 -12.99 -3.20
N ILE A 216 -12.42 -11.77 -3.23
CA ILE A 216 -13.11 -10.52 -3.51
C ILE A 216 -12.89 -10.14 -4.97
N LYS A 217 -13.91 -9.63 -5.62
CA LYS A 217 -13.85 -9.13 -7.00
C LYS A 217 -14.03 -7.62 -7.04
N ASN A 218 -13.57 -6.98 -8.10
CA ASN A 218 -13.91 -5.58 -8.35
C ASN A 218 -15.42 -5.39 -8.33
N GLU A 219 -15.85 -4.25 -7.76
CA GLU A 219 -17.27 -3.84 -7.64
C GLU A 219 -18.10 -4.69 -6.65
N ASP A 220 -17.53 -5.69 -5.98
CA ASP A 220 -18.23 -6.34 -4.88
C ASP A 220 -18.54 -5.31 -3.78
N THR A 221 -19.72 -5.42 -3.17
CA THR A 221 -20.00 -4.66 -1.95
C THR A 221 -19.31 -5.35 -0.79
N VAL A 222 -18.46 -4.59 -0.07
CA VAL A 222 -17.65 -5.10 1.03
C VAL A 222 -17.85 -4.26 2.27
N ILE A 223 -17.92 -4.92 3.42
CA ILE A 223 -17.86 -4.30 4.75
C ILE A 223 -16.48 -4.58 5.32
N VAL A 224 -15.79 -3.55 5.79
CA VAL A 224 -14.53 -3.68 6.53
C VAL A 224 -14.74 -3.19 7.95
N ASP A 225 -14.65 -4.08 8.93
CA ASP A 225 -14.62 -3.77 10.35
C ASP A 225 -13.18 -3.86 10.85
N GLY A 226 -12.45 -2.76 10.72
CA GLY A 226 -11.05 -2.65 11.12
C GLY A 226 -10.85 -2.74 12.65
N SER A 227 -11.92 -2.59 13.44
CA SER A 227 -11.85 -2.77 14.89
C SER A 227 -11.83 -4.24 15.30
N SER A 228 -12.56 -5.09 14.60
CA SER A 228 -12.64 -6.53 14.88
C SER A 228 -11.81 -7.42 13.94
N GLY A 229 -11.26 -6.84 12.86
CA GLY A 229 -10.52 -7.58 11.83
C GLY A 229 -11.41 -8.44 10.94
N VAL A 230 -12.68 -8.05 10.75
CA VAL A 230 -13.68 -8.78 9.97
C VAL A 230 -13.91 -8.08 8.63
N VAL A 231 -13.95 -8.87 7.56
CA VAL A 231 -14.30 -8.42 6.22
C VAL A 231 -15.47 -9.26 5.71
N ILE A 232 -16.56 -8.62 5.29
CA ILE A 232 -17.76 -9.29 4.79
C ILE A 232 -17.93 -8.92 3.32
N VAL A 233 -17.96 -9.94 2.47
CA VAL A 233 -18.10 -9.80 1.01
C VAL A 233 -19.54 -10.13 0.61
N SER A 234 -20.14 -9.29 -0.22
CA SER A 234 -21.52 -9.43 -0.69
C SER A 234 -22.50 -9.66 0.47
N PRO A 235 -22.53 -8.72 1.48
CA PRO A 235 -23.38 -8.86 2.66
C PRO A 235 -24.85 -9.00 2.26
N ASP A 236 -25.59 -9.78 3.03
CA ASP A 236 -27.03 -9.80 2.89
C ASP A 236 -27.67 -8.48 3.37
N PRO A 237 -28.93 -8.20 3.04
CA PRO A 237 -29.56 -6.92 3.39
C PRO A 237 -29.66 -6.67 4.90
N GLU A 238 -29.76 -7.70 5.72
CA GLU A 238 -29.84 -7.60 7.18
C GLU A 238 -28.47 -7.25 7.76
N THR A 239 -27.43 -7.97 7.34
CA THR A 239 -26.03 -7.71 7.70
C THR A 239 -25.61 -6.30 7.26
N LEU A 240 -25.93 -5.92 6.02
CA LEU A 240 -25.62 -4.59 5.51
C LEU A 240 -26.21 -3.50 6.39
N LYS A 241 -27.53 -3.56 6.64
CA LYS A 241 -28.24 -2.59 7.48
C LYS A 241 -27.66 -2.52 8.90
N LYS A 242 -27.32 -3.66 9.48
CA LYS A 242 -26.70 -3.72 10.82
C LYS A 242 -25.36 -2.97 10.87
N TYR A 243 -24.52 -3.13 9.84
CA TYR A 243 -23.22 -2.48 9.79
C TYR A 243 -23.33 -1.01 9.40
N GLU A 244 -24.24 -0.61 8.54
CA GLU A 244 -24.55 0.80 8.25
C GLU A 244 -24.96 1.58 9.52
N VAL A 245 -25.83 1.01 10.34
CA VAL A 245 -26.22 1.60 11.64
C VAL A 245 -25.02 1.70 12.59
N ARG A 246 -24.13 0.70 12.59
CA ARG A 246 -22.92 0.75 13.43
C ARG A 246 -21.92 1.80 12.91
N GLU A 247 -21.74 1.90 11.60
CA GLU A 247 -20.88 2.93 10.96
C GLU A 247 -21.38 4.32 11.31
N GLU A 248 -22.70 4.58 11.15
CA GLU A 248 -23.32 5.87 11.45
C GLU A 248 -23.17 6.24 12.93
N LYS A 249 -23.35 5.28 13.84
CA LYS A 249 -23.15 5.49 15.29
C LYS A 249 -21.71 5.85 15.61
N ILE A 250 -20.72 5.19 15.00
CA ILE A 250 -19.29 5.48 15.22
C ILE A 250 -18.98 6.86 14.68
N ARG A 251 -19.45 7.21 13.48
CA ARG A 251 -19.27 8.53 12.87
C ARG A 251 -19.87 9.64 13.73
N GLY A 252 -21.12 9.48 14.19
CA GLY A 252 -21.76 10.46 15.06
C GLY A 252 -21.06 10.62 16.40
N LEU A 253 -20.50 9.54 16.95
CA LEU A 253 -19.67 9.62 18.17
C LEU A 253 -18.38 10.41 17.90
N SER A 254 -17.70 10.14 16.79
CA SER A 254 -16.48 10.87 16.40
C SER A 254 -16.74 12.35 16.18
N GLU A 255 -17.83 12.74 15.49
CA GLU A 255 -18.23 14.14 15.29
C GLU A 255 -18.50 14.85 16.62
N ASN A 256 -19.19 14.18 17.55
CA ASN A 256 -19.44 14.71 18.89
C ASN A 256 -18.15 14.88 19.68
N LEU A 257 -17.18 13.96 19.55
CA LEU A 257 -15.89 14.08 20.23
C LEU A 257 -15.05 15.23 19.69
N VAL A 258 -15.08 15.46 18.37
CA VAL A 258 -14.40 16.62 17.76
C VAL A 258 -14.98 17.95 18.27
N ALA A 259 -16.28 18.02 18.56
CA ALA A 259 -16.89 19.20 19.15
C ALA A 259 -16.40 19.52 20.59
N LEU A 260 -15.82 18.54 21.28
CA LEU A 260 -15.27 18.69 22.64
C LEU A 260 -13.81 19.20 22.63
N LYS A 261 -13.13 19.20 21.49
CA LYS A 261 -11.68 19.47 21.39
C LYS A 261 -11.26 20.84 21.97
N ASP A 262 -12.13 21.84 21.85
CA ASP A 262 -11.85 23.22 22.27
C ASP A 262 -12.32 23.48 23.72
N LEU A 263 -12.89 22.47 24.39
CA LEU A 263 -13.30 22.57 25.78
C LEU A 263 -12.13 22.21 26.71
N PRO A 264 -11.97 22.96 27.83
CA PRO A 264 -10.94 22.61 28.81
C PRO A 264 -11.22 21.23 29.41
N ALA A 265 -10.21 20.37 29.45
CA ALA A 265 -10.29 19.12 30.17
C ALA A 265 -10.30 19.42 31.67
N GLN A 266 -11.49 19.34 32.27
CA GLN A 266 -11.71 19.72 33.66
C GLN A 266 -12.54 18.67 34.38
N THR A 267 -12.13 18.34 35.62
CA THR A 267 -12.90 17.47 36.49
C THR A 267 -14.12 18.18 37.04
N LEU A 268 -15.07 17.45 37.65
CA LEU A 268 -16.29 18.01 38.20
C LEU A 268 -16.01 18.96 39.39
N ASP A 269 -14.87 18.82 40.05
CA ASP A 269 -14.40 19.71 41.16
C ASP A 269 -13.57 20.90 40.64
N GLY A 270 -13.51 21.11 39.34
CA GLY A 270 -12.89 22.28 38.72
C GLY A 270 -11.38 22.17 38.45
N LYS A 271 -10.75 21.01 38.62
CA LYS A 271 -9.33 20.82 38.29
C LYS A 271 -9.11 20.65 36.83
N LEU A 272 -8.20 21.44 36.27
CA LEU A 272 -7.70 21.25 34.90
C LEU A 272 -6.79 20.02 34.83
N VAL A 273 -6.97 19.21 33.79
CA VAL A 273 -6.19 18.02 33.50
C VAL A 273 -5.54 18.20 32.15
N MET A 274 -4.24 17.96 32.07
CA MET A 274 -3.53 17.96 30.80
C MET A 274 -3.84 16.67 30.05
N LEU A 275 -4.28 16.78 28.80
CA LEU A 275 -4.50 15.65 27.89
C LEU A 275 -3.33 15.54 26.94
N ALA A 276 -2.53 14.49 27.09
CA ALA A 276 -1.38 14.24 26.24
C ALA A 276 -1.58 12.97 25.40
N ALA A 277 -1.27 13.05 24.13
CA ALA A 277 -1.37 11.91 23.21
C ALA A 277 -0.08 11.08 23.21
N ASN A 278 -0.21 9.77 23.05
CA ASN A 278 0.92 8.91 22.73
C ASN A 278 1.02 8.80 21.23
N ILE A 279 2.23 8.99 20.68
CA ILE A 279 2.51 8.86 19.26
C ILE A 279 3.63 7.84 19.01
N GLU A 280 3.58 7.21 17.87
CA GLU A 280 4.61 6.29 17.36
C GLU A 280 5.41 6.96 16.22
N PHE A 281 4.77 7.89 15.51
CA PHE A 281 5.36 8.58 14.36
C PHE A 281 5.11 10.09 14.42
N PRO A 282 6.05 10.93 13.94
CA PRO A 282 5.88 12.38 13.86
C PRO A 282 4.67 12.80 13.02
N GLU A 283 4.27 11.98 12.04
CA GLU A 283 3.14 12.21 11.14
C GLU A 283 1.78 12.18 11.85
N GLU A 284 1.72 11.64 13.07
CA GLU A 284 0.51 11.63 13.89
C GLU A 284 0.26 12.98 14.59
N VAL A 285 1.25 13.89 14.61
CA VAL A 285 1.12 15.21 15.26
C VAL A 285 -0.07 16.02 14.74
N PRO A 286 -0.35 16.09 13.42
CA PRO A 286 -1.56 16.75 12.92
C PRO A 286 -2.86 16.18 13.48
N SER A 287 -2.94 14.86 13.67
CA SER A 287 -4.10 14.18 14.29
C SER A 287 -4.20 14.53 15.76
N VAL A 288 -3.07 14.57 16.49
CA VAL A 288 -3.02 14.99 17.90
C VAL A 288 -3.61 16.39 18.09
N LEU A 289 -3.21 17.33 17.24
CA LEU A 289 -3.72 18.70 17.25
C LEU A 289 -5.21 18.77 16.85
N LEU A 290 -5.61 17.97 15.86
CA LEU A 290 -7.00 17.90 15.42
C LEU A 290 -7.93 17.43 16.53
N HIS A 291 -7.48 16.50 17.39
CA HIS A 291 -8.25 15.96 18.50
C HIS A 291 -8.11 16.73 19.81
N GLY A 292 -7.40 17.87 19.80
CA GLY A 292 -7.34 18.78 20.92
C GLY A 292 -6.48 18.33 22.11
N ALA A 293 -5.45 17.53 21.88
CA ALA A 293 -4.48 17.21 22.90
C ALA A 293 -3.54 18.39 23.18
N ASP A 294 -3.17 18.60 24.44
CA ASP A 294 -2.29 19.68 24.90
C ASP A 294 -0.82 19.45 24.47
N GLY A 295 -0.46 18.22 24.13
CA GLY A 295 0.89 17.85 23.72
C GLY A 295 1.10 16.35 23.58
N VAL A 296 2.37 15.95 23.41
CA VAL A 296 2.79 14.56 23.34
C VAL A 296 3.18 14.08 24.73
N GLY A 297 2.53 13.00 25.18
CA GLY A 297 2.80 12.37 26.48
C GLY A 297 3.91 11.32 26.39
N LEU A 298 3.86 10.50 25.34
CA LEU A 298 4.87 9.49 25.05
C LEU A 298 5.12 9.44 23.54
N TYR A 299 6.37 9.56 23.17
CA TYR A 299 6.84 9.27 21.83
C TYR A 299 7.62 7.95 21.85
N ARG A 300 7.10 6.94 21.16
CA ARG A 300 7.74 5.63 21.06
C ARG A 300 8.66 5.62 19.86
N THR A 301 9.96 5.43 20.12
CA THR A 301 11.01 5.40 19.08
C THR A 301 11.56 3.98 18.85
N GLU A 302 10.79 2.97 19.24
CA GLU A 302 11.24 1.57 19.26
C GLU A 302 10.97 0.85 17.92
N PHE A 303 10.57 1.59 16.86
CA PHE A 303 10.21 1.04 15.55
C PHE A 303 11.18 1.50 14.47
#